data_de0f9f3a30306208a9e9be8478ba5eae
#
_entry.id   de0f9f3a30306208a9e9be8478ba5eae
#
_cell.length_a   1.000
_cell.length_b   1.000
_cell.length_c   1.000
_cell.angle_alpha   90.00
_cell.angle_beta   90.00
_cell.angle_gamma   90.00
#
_symmetry.space_group_name_H-M   'P 1'
#
loop_
_entity.id
_entity.type
_entity.pdbx_description
1 polymer ?
#
loop_
_entity_poly.entity_id
_entity_poly.type
_entity_poly.pdbx_seq_one_letter_code
_entity_poly.pdbx_strand_id
1 'polypeptide(L)'
;ISQRVMPSQSVLQGGEISVPRSPDGHYYLTAEVNGTPLRFMVDTGASDIVLSQGDAQKVGIDLDGLVYSGRAFSANGEVGIAPVVLDSVAIGPVATDGVRAMVNGGEMRLSLLGMRYLQQFSRIEIGDGALILTP
;
A
#
# COMPACT_ATOMS: atom_id res chain seq x y z
N ILE A 1 -20.04 -25.19 0.67
CA ILE A 1 -19.27 -24.28 1.51
C ILE A 1 -19.39 -22.86 1.01
N SER A 2 -19.87 -22.00 1.86
CA SER A 2 -19.90 -20.60 1.49
C SER A 2 -18.51 -20.00 1.65
N GLN A 3 -18.00 -19.45 0.59
CA GLN A 3 -16.79 -18.67 0.68
C GLN A 3 -17.15 -17.23 0.98
N ARG A 4 -16.49 -16.69 1.96
CA ARG A 4 -16.59 -15.26 2.21
C ARG A 4 -15.81 -14.53 1.13
N VAL A 5 -16.53 -13.84 0.27
CA VAL A 5 -15.90 -13.00 -0.74
C VAL A 5 -15.56 -11.66 -0.10
N MET A 6 -14.28 -11.36 0.00
CA MET A 6 -13.86 -10.06 0.49
C MET A 6 -14.12 -9.02 -0.59
N PRO A 7 -14.65 -7.84 -0.21
CA PRO A 7 -14.79 -6.76 -1.18
C PRO A 7 -13.45 -6.43 -1.81
N SER A 8 -13.41 -6.31 -3.11
CA SER A 8 -12.20 -5.99 -3.84
C SER A 8 -12.39 -4.75 -4.69
N GLN A 9 -11.28 -4.12 -5.03
CA GLN A 9 -11.30 -2.96 -5.89
C GLN A 9 -11.80 -3.31 -7.29
N SER A 10 -12.36 -2.31 -7.96
CA SER A 10 -12.83 -2.42 -9.33
C SER A 10 -12.24 -1.29 -10.15
N VAL A 11 -11.93 -1.57 -11.42
CA VAL A 11 -11.58 -0.54 -12.37
C VAL A 11 -12.85 -0.15 -13.10
N LEU A 12 -13.24 1.12 -12.95
CA LEU A 12 -14.46 1.63 -13.56
C LEU A 12 -14.18 2.16 -14.97
N GLN A 13 -15.23 2.46 -15.69
CA GLN A 13 -15.16 3.10 -16.99
C GLN A 13 -14.41 4.42 -16.83
N GLY A 14 -13.42 4.67 -17.70
CA GLY A 14 -12.57 5.85 -17.57
C GLY A 14 -11.31 5.64 -16.73
N GLY A 15 -11.09 4.41 -16.22
CA GLY A 15 -9.89 4.05 -15.48
C GLY A 15 -9.90 4.38 -14.00
N GLU A 16 -10.99 4.92 -13.48
CA GLU A 16 -11.12 5.16 -12.05
C GLU A 16 -11.08 3.85 -11.29
N ILE A 17 -10.45 3.89 -10.11
CA ILE A 17 -10.36 2.72 -9.25
C ILE A 17 -11.28 2.94 -8.05
N SER A 18 -12.23 2.04 -7.87
CA SER A 18 -13.18 2.07 -6.77
C SER A 18 -12.79 1.01 -5.74
N VAL A 19 -12.60 1.44 -4.49
CA VAL A 19 -12.23 0.57 -3.39
C VAL A 19 -13.36 0.63 -2.37
N PRO A 20 -14.08 -0.48 -2.14
CA PRO A 20 -15.17 -0.48 -1.17
C PRO A 20 -14.62 -0.38 0.25
N ARG A 21 -15.38 0.27 1.11
CA ARG A 21 -15.06 0.35 2.52
C ARG A 21 -15.23 -1.02 3.16
N SER A 22 -14.23 -1.47 3.88
CA SER A 22 -14.31 -2.74 4.62
C SER A 22 -15.16 -2.61 5.87
N PRO A 23 -15.67 -3.73 6.41
CA PRO A 23 -16.45 -3.71 7.65
C PRO A 23 -15.74 -3.09 8.84
N ASP A 24 -14.40 -3.12 8.86
CA ASP A 24 -13.60 -2.50 9.91
C ASP A 24 -13.44 -0.99 9.74
N GLY A 25 -13.99 -0.42 8.69
CA GLY A 25 -13.94 1.02 8.41
C GLY A 25 -12.74 1.46 7.59
N HIS A 26 -11.82 0.56 7.30
CA HIS A 26 -10.65 0.86 6.50
C HIS A 26 -10.85 0.51 5.02
N TYR A 27 -9.95 1.02 4.19
CA TYR A 27 -9.94 0.71 2.76
C TYR A 27 -8.70 -0.11 2.46
N TYR A 28 -8.89 -1.24 1.78
CA TYR A 28 -7.81 -2.14 1.39
C TYR A 28 -7.79 -2.26 -0.11
N LEU A 29 -6.62 -2.22 -0.69
CA LEU A 29 -6.47 -2.39 -2.12
C LEU A 29 -5.26 -3.25 -2.43
N THR A 30 -5.27 -3.80 -3.63
CA THR A 30 -4.16 -4.59 -4.15
C THR A 30 -3.39 -3.73 -5.15
N ALA A 31 -2.08 -3.63 -4.95
CA ALA A 31 -1.17 -3.03 -5.91
C ALA A 31 -0.14 -4.08 -6.31
N GLU A 32 0.29 -4.03 -7.57
CA GLU A 32 1.38 -4.87 -8.01
C GLU A 32 2.69 -4.15 -7.75
N VAL A 33 3.51 -4.73 -6.89
CA VAL A 33 4.83 -4.19 -6.54
C VAL A 33 5.88 -5.10 -7.16
N ASN A 34 6.70 -4.55 -8.03
CA ASN A 34 7.70 -5.31 -8.78
C ASN A 34 7.06 -6.52 -9.49
N GLY A 35 5.83 -6.35 -9.97
CA GLY A 35 5.09 -7.41 -10.64
C GLY A 35 4.36 -8.39 -9.74
N THR A 36 4.46 -8.25 -8.42
CA THR A 36 3.83 -9.16 -7.46
C THR A 36 2.69 -8.45 -6.74
N PRO A 37 1.48 -9.01 -6.72
CA PRO A 37 0.36 -8.37 -6.03
C PRO A 37 0.56 -8.39 -4.52
N LEU A 38 0.40 -7.23 -3.92
CA LEU A 38 0.42 -7.04 -2.48
C LEU A 38 -0.86 -6.33 -2.04
N ARG A 39 -1.34 -6.71 -0.87
CA ARG A 39 -2.48 -6.04 -0.26
C ARG A 39 -2.02 -4.94 0.68
N PHE A 40 -2.60 -3.77 0.50
CA PHE A 40 -2.28 -2.58 1.30
C PHE A 40 -3.51 -2.07 2.03
N MET A 41 -3.29 -1.52 3.21
CA MET A 41 -4.28 -0.66 3.85
C MET A 41 -3.97 0.78 3.46
N VAL A 42 -4.98 1.49 2.98
CA VAL A 42 -4.84 2.92 2.68
C VAL A 42 -4.78 3.67 3.99
N ASP A 43 -3.69 4.40 4.21
CA ASP A 43 -3.47 5.15 5.44
C ASP A 43 -3.15 6.61 5.10
N THR A 44 -4.15 7.48 5.23
CA THR A 44 -3.99 8.90 4.93
C THR A 44 -3.09 9.62 5.94
N GLY A 45 -2.83 8.98 7.08
CA GLY A 45 -1.89 9.52 8.08
C GLY A 45 -0.44 9.14 7.81
N ALA A 46 -0.19 8.20 6.89
CA ALA A 46 1.16 7.82 6.51
C ALA A 46 1.64 8.65 5.32
N SER A 47 2.93 8.97 5.29
CA SER A 47 3.50 9.73 4.18
C SER A 47 3.92 8.83 3.03
N ASP A 48 4.55 7.71 3.32
CA ASP A 48 5.15 6.83 2.32
C ASP A 48 4.42 5.48 2.25
N ILE A 49 4.78 4.69 1.24
CA ILE A 49 4.48 3.27 1.24
C ILE A 49 5.34 2.63 2.31
N VAL A 50 4.74 1.85 3.19
CA VAL A 50 5.45 1.12 4.23
C VAL A 50 5.19 -0.36 4.03
N LEU A 51 6.23 -1.13 3.76
CA LEU A 51 6.12 -2.57 3.56
C LEU A 51 6.41 -3.30 4.86
N SER A 52 5.63 -4.34 5.12
CA SER A 52 6.01 -5.34 6.12
C SER A 52 7.24 -6.11 5.61
N GLN A 53 7.99 -6.71 6.51
CA GLN A 53 9.14 -7.52 6.11
C GLN A 53 8.71 -8.70 5.23
N GLY A 54 7.59 -9.33 5.56
CA GLY A 54 7.07 -10.43 4.75
C GLY A 54 6.72 -10.00 3.32
N ASP A 55 6.09 -8.84 3.17
CA ASP A 55 5.76 -8.31 1.84
C ASP A 55 7.02 -7.89 1.09
N ALA A 56 7.99 -7.29 1.79
CA ALA A 56 9.26 -6.93 1.16
C ALA A 56 9.96 -8.16 0.58
N GLN A 57 9.96 -9.27 1.30
CA GLN A 57 10.53 -10.53 0.79
C GLN A 57 9.78 -11.03 -0.44
N LYS A 58 8.45 -10.96 -0.43
CA LYS A 58 7.64 -11.41 -1.57
C LYS A 58 7.98 -10.68 -2.85
N VAL A 59 8.37 -9.42 -2.77
CA VAL A 59 8.67 -8.62 -3.96
C VAL A 59 10.17 -8.59 -4.28
N GLY A 60 10.96 -9.43 -3.64
CA GLY A 60 12.36 -9.63 -3.99
C GLY A 60 13.34 -8.72 -3.27
N ILE A 61 12.94 -8.07 -2.20
CA ILE A 61 13.85 -7.25 -1.41
C ILE A 61 14.64 -8.15 -0.45
N ASP A 62 15.96 -8.04 -0.50
CA ASP A 62 16.83 -8.76 0.43
C ASP A 62 16.87 -8.02 1.77
N LEU A 63 16.21 -8.58 2.77
CA LEU A 63 16.14 -7.97 4.09
C LEU A 63 17.51 -7.83 4.75
N ASP A 64 18.42 -8.76 4.48
CA ASP A 64 19.75 -8.74 5.11
C ASP A 64 20.60 -7.56 4.63
N GLY A 65 20.30 -7.04 3.45
CA GLY A 65 20.99 -5.86 2.91
C GLY A 65 20.42 -4.53 3.36
N LEU A 66 19.35 -4.54 4.15
CA LEU A 66 18.69 -3.29 4.55
C LEU A 66 19.36 -2.65 5.75
N VAL A 67 19.39 -1.32 5.74
CA VAL A 67 19.86 -0.52 6.86
C VAL A 67 18.67 0.24 7.44
N TYR A 68 18.27 -0.12 8.64
CA TYR A 68 17.13 0.51 9.32
C TYR A 68 17.59 1.80 10.01
N SER A 69 18.02 2.76 9.21
CA SER A 69 18.59 4.03 9.67
C SER A 69 17.54 5.05 10.10
N GLY A 70 16.33 4.93 9.58
CA GLY A 70 15.21 5.79 9.96
C GLY A 70 14.49 5.28 11.19
N ARG A 71 13.63 6.14 11.75
CA ARG A 71 12.79 5.80 12.89
C ARG A 71 11.37 6.22 12.61
N ALA A 72 10.44 5.39 13.06
CA ALA A 72 9.02 5.70 13.03
C ALA A 72 8.40 5.30 14.36
N PHE A 73 7.31 5.97 14.73
CA PHE A 73 6.57 5.63 15.92
C PHE A 73 5.34 4.83 15.53
N SER A 74 5.10 3.75 16.25
CA SER A 74 3.93 2.91 16.08
C SER A 74 3.23 2.74 17.42
N ALA A 75 2.09 2.04 17.41
CA ALA A 75 1.37 1.72 18.65
C ALA A 75 2.25 0.94 19.66
N ASN A 76 3.23 0.22 19.16
CA ASN A 76 4.14 -0.59 19.98
C ASN A 76 5.45 0.14 20.33
N GLY A 77 5.55 1.42 20.02
CA GLY A 77 6.72 2.23 20.29
C GLY A 77 7.53 2.56 19.06
N GLU A 78 8.77 2.92 19.24
CA GLU A 78 9.67 3.30 18.15
C GLU A 78 10.19 2.08 17.42
N VAL A 79 10.16 2.13 16.07
CA VAL A 79 10.69 1.06 15.22
C VAL A 79 11.67 1.64 14.20
N GLY A 80 12.63 0.81 13.80
CA GLY A 80 13.53 1.17 12.71
C GLY A 80 12.85 1.00 11.37
N ILE A 81 13.11 1.90 10.44
CA ILE A 81 12.63 1.81 9.06
C ILE A 81 13.80 1.92 8.10
N ALA A 82 13.73 1.17 7.00
CA ALA A 82 14.77 1.17 5.98
C ALA A 82 14.20 1.71 4.66
N PRO A 83 14.81 2.75 4.08
CA PRO A 83 14.37 3.26 2.79
C PRO A 83 14.73 2.27 1.68
N VAL A 84 13.82 2.10 0.74
CA VAL A 84 14.01 1.27 -0.45
C VAL A 84 13.42 1.99 -1.65
N VAL A 85 13.80 1.56 -2.84
CA VAL A 85 13.19 2.01 -4.09
C VAL A 85 12.58 0.78 -4.76
N LEU A 86 11.27 0.84 -4.99
CA LEU A 86 10.56 -0.23 -5.70
C LEU A 86 10.70 0.00 -7.20
N ASP A 87 10.95 -1.08 -7.94
CA ASP A 87 11.09 -0.98 -9.40
C ASP A 87 9.82 -0.48 -10.05
N SER A 88 8.67 -0.98 -9.59
CA SER A 88 7.38 -0.55 -10.11
C SER A 88 6.28 -0.75 -9.10
N VAL A 89 5.27 0.10 -9.17
CA VAL A 89 4.01 -0.05 -8.43
C VAL A 89 2.88 0.23 -9.41
N ALA A 90 1.93 -0.69 -9.52
CA ALA A 90 0.80 -0.53 -10.41
C ALA A 90 -0.52 -0.77 -9.66
N ILE A 91 -1.46 0.14 -9.85
CA ILE A 91 -2.84 0.00 -9.38
C ILE A 91 -3.75 0.26 -10.58
N GLY A 92 -4.47 -0.80 -11.01
CA GLY A 92 -5.28 -0.71 -12.22
C GLY A 92 -4.46 -0.23 -13.41
N PRO A 93 -4.90 0.81 -14.13
CA PRO A 93 -4.18 1.32 -15.30
C PRO A 93 -2.99 2.21 -14.96
N VAL A 94 -2.78 2.54 -13.68
CA VAL A 94 -1.72 3.46 -13.26
C VAL A 94 -0.49 2.65 -12.85
N ALA A 95 0.60 2.83 -13.58
CA ALA A 95 1.88 2.20 -13.28
C ALA A 95 2.95 3.26 -13.10
N THR A 96 3.77 3.12 -12.07
CA THR A 96 4.80 4.09 -11.72
C THR A 96 6.10 3.34 -11.44
N ASP A 97 7.19 3.80 -12.03
CA ASP A 97 8.52 3.21 -11.81
C ASP A 97 9.31 4.01 -10.77
N GLY A 98 10.24 3.34 -10.13
CA GLY A 98 11.17 4.00 -9.20
C GLY A 98 10.47 4.63 -8.00
N VAL A 99 9.62 3.90 -7.32
CA VAL A 99 8.79 4.41 -6.23
C VAL A 99 9.50 4.24 -4.89
N ARG A 100 9.66 5.34 -4.17
CA ARG A 100 10.24 5.29 -2.81
C ARG A 100 9.26 4.64 -1.85
N ALA A 101 9.81 3.80 -0.99
CA ALA A 101 9.06 3.12 0.06
C ALA A 101 9.96 2.90 1.27
N MET A 102 9.36 2.44 2.35
CA MET A 102 10.08 2.07 3.56
C MET A 102 9.74 0.64 3.93
N VAL A 103 10.70 -0.07 4.50
CA VAL A 103 10.46 -1.37 5.11
C VAL A 103 10.47 -1.20 6.62
N ASN A 104 9.42 -1.65 7.27
CA ASN A 104 9.30 -1.57 8.73
C ASN A 104 10.09 -2.70 9.37
N GLY A 105 11.02 -2.37 10.26
CA GLY A 105 11.86 -3.35 10.95
C GLY A 105 11.17 -4.06 12.11
N GLY A 106 9.99 -3.60 12.51
CA GLY A 106 9.19 -4.24 13.56
C GLY A 106 8.15 -5.18 12.99
N GLU A 107 7.28 -5.67 13.85
CA GLU A 107 6.15 -6.48 13.44
C GLU A 107 5.09 -5.63 12.78
N MET A 108 4.60 -6.10 11.64
CA MET A 108 3.57 -5.42 10.88
C MET A 108 2.79 -6.47 10.09
N ARG A 109 1.47 -6.49 10.26
CA ARG A 109 0.62 -7.48 9.61
C ARG A 109 0.35 -7.18 8.16
N LEU A 110 0.34 -5.90 7.81
CA LEU A 110 -0.16 -5.43 6.53
C LEU A 110 0.64 -4.20 6.14
N SER A 111 0.98 -4.12 4.88
CA SER A 111 1.66 -2.95 4.35
C SER A 111 0.71 -1.77 4.23
N LEU A 112 1.25 -0.56 4.30
CA LEU A 112 0.48 0.69 4.26
C LEU A 112 0.77 1.44 2.96
N LEU A 113 -0.28 2.02 2.40
CA LEU A 113 -0.18 2.88 1.23
C LEU A 113 -0.41 4.32 1.68
N GLY A 114 0.65 5.11 1.67
CA GLY A 114 0.62 6.48 2.18
C GLY A 114 0.29 7.51 1.14
N MET A 115 0.17 8.76 1.59
CA MET A 115 -0.35 9.85 0.77
C MET A 115 0.59 10.28 -0.35
N ARG A 116 1.90 10.14 -0.18
CA ARG A 116 2.84 10.57 -1.22
C ARG A 116 2.63 9.82 -2.53
N TYR A 117 2.39 8.51 -2.45
CA TYR A 117 2.06 7.71 -3.63
C TYR A 117 0.66 8.05 -4.15
N LEU A 118 -0.31 8.17 -3.26
CA LEU A 118 -1.70 8.42 -3.64
C LEU A 118 -1.87 9.79 -4.31
N GLN A 119 -1.04 10.76 -4.00
CA GLN A 119 -1.11 12.10 -4.59
C GLN A 119 -0.78 12.14 -6.07
N GLN A 120 -0.23 11.07 -6.64
CA GLN A 120 -0.05 11.00 -8.09
C GLN A 120 -1.38 10.85 -8.84
N PHE A 121 -2.43 10.41 -8.17
CA PHE A 121 -3.77 10.40 -8.75
C PHE A 121 -4.28 11.84 -8.83
N SER A 122 -5.02 12.15 -9.91
CA SER A 122 -5.55 13.50 -10.09
C SER A 122 -6.64 13.82 -9.05
N ARG A 123 -7.30 12.79 -8.53
CA ARG A 123 -8.37 12.95 -7.56
C ARG A 123 -8.46 11.76 -6.63
N ILE A 124 -8.68 12.04 -5.35
CA ILE A 124 -8.93 11.04 -4.32
C ILE A 124 -10.23 11.46 -3.63
N GLU A 125 -11.24 10.58 -3.68
CA GLU A 125 -12.53 10.84 -3.05
C GLU A 125 -12.83 9.74 -2.05
N ILE A 126 -13.22 10.12 -0.86
CA ILE A 126 -13.62 9.20 0.20
C ILE A 126 -15.01 9.58 0.64
N GLY A 127 -15.96 8.65 0.51
CA GLY A 127 -17.33 8.88 0.92
C GLY A 127 -18.26 7.83 0.31
N ASP A 128 -19.49 7.82 0.77
CA ASP A 128 -20.54 6.92 0.25
C ASP A 128 -20.10 5.45 0.21
N GLY A 129 -19.30 5.03 1.19
CA GLY A 129 -18.87 3.65 1.32
C GLY A 129 -17.75 3.24 0.36
N ALA A 130 -17.07 4.17 -0.28
CA ALA A 130 -15.99 3.86 -1.21
C ALA A 130 -14.91 4.91 -1.22
N LEU A 131 -13.72 4.47 -1.60
CA LEU A 131 -12.58 5.33 -1.96
C LEU A 131 -12.46 5.27 -3.47
N ILE A 132 -12.44 6.43 -4.13
CA ILE A 132 -12.31 6.52 -5.59
C ILE A 132 -10.99 7.20 -5.90
N LEU A 133 -10.17 6.54 -6.70
CA LEU A 133 -8.91 7.08 -7.20
C LEU A 133 -9.05 7.36 -8.70
N THR A 134 -8.85 8.60 -9.09
CA THR A 134 -8.94 9.02 -10.50
C THR A 134 -7.52 9.21 -11.03
N PRO A 135 -7.16 8.51 -12.12
CA PRO A 135 -5.83 8.60 -12.72
C PRO A 135 -5.44 10.00 -13.16
#